data_3f390cc87ab0701f6405c48d139022ae
#
_entry.id   3f390cc87ab0701f6405c48d139022ae
#
_cell.length_a   1.000
_cell.length_b   1.000
_cell.length_c   1.000
_cell.angle_alpha   90.00
_cell.angle_beta   90.00
_cell.angle_gamma   90.00
#
_symmetry.space_group_name_H-M   'P 1'
#
loop_
_entity.id
_entity.type
_entity.pdbx_description
1 polymer ?
#
loop_
_entity_poly.entity_id
_entity_poly.type
_entity_poly.pdbx_seq_one_letter_code
_entity_poly.pdbx_strand_id
1 'polypeptide(L)'
;MHSILAVDDSASMRKMVSFTLVGAGFKVVEAVDGQDAYEKAQAQHFDLVLTDQNMPRMDGLGLTRKLREHPKFKTTPILILTTESSDQMKQAGRQAGATGWLVKPFDPHRLIEVINKVIR
;
A
#
# COMPACT_ATOMS: atom_id res chain seq x y z
N MET A 1 -2.39 17.81 4.75
CA MET A 1 -1.35 16.80 4.45
C MET A 1 -1.99 15.42 4.47
N HIS A 2 -1.85 14.69 3.38
CA HIS A 2 -2.41 13.34 3.30
C HIS A 2 -1.54 12.35 4.06
N SER A 3 -2.18 11.36 4.70
CA SER A 3 -1.51 10.30 5.45
C SER A 3 -1.49 9.01 4.66
N ILE A 4 -0.33 8.39 4.57
CA ILE A 4 -0.14 7.13 3.84
C ILE A 4 0.40 6.06 4.80
N LEU A 5 -0.21 4.88 4.75
CA LEU A 5 0.30 3.71 5.45
C LEU A 5 1.18 2.93 4.48
N ALA A 6 2.49 2.85 4.76
CA ALA A 6 3.45 2.17 3.91
C ALA A 6 3.85 0.86 4.55
N VAL A 7 3.58 -0.25 3.85
CA VAL A 7 3.72 -1.60 4.39
C VAL A 7 4.73 -2.39 3.57
N ASP A 8 5.81 -2.84 4.23
CA ASP A 8 6.83 -3.67 3.59
C ASP A 8 7.63 -4.37 4.69
N ASP A 9 7.88 -5.67 4.53
CA ASP A 9 8.66 -6.43 5.51
C ASP A 9 10.16 -6.20 5.39
N SER A 10 10.62 -5.65 4.25
CA SER A 10 12.01 -5.26 4.07
C SER A 10 12.23 -3.87 4.65
N ALA A 11 13.08 -3.77 5.67
CA ALA A 11 13.37 -2.49 6.32
C ALA A 11 13.97 -1.48 5.33
N SER A 12 14.88 -1.93 4.46
CA SER A 12 15.52 -1.03 3.50
C SER A 12 14.52 -0.52 2.46
N MET A 13 13.67 -1.40 1.91
CA MET A 13 12.65 -0.99 0.94
C MET A 13 11.65 -0.06 1.59
N ARG A 14 11.21 -0.38 2.81
CA ARG A 14 10.25 0.46 3.55
C ARG A 14 10.79 1.85 3.76
N LYS A 15 12.08 1.98 4.07
CA LYS A 15 12.71 3.29 4.25
C LYS A 15 12.82 4.06 2.95
N MET A 16 13.11 3.38 1.84
CA MET A 16 13.16 4.02 0.52
C MET A 16 11.79 4.57 0.14
N VAL A 17 10.74 3.79 0.36
CA VAL A 17 9.37 4.22 0.08
C VAL A 17 9.01 5.41 0.96
N SER A 18 9.27 5.32 2.27
CA SER A 18 8.99 6.42 3.20
C SER A 18 9.71 7.69 2.82
N PHE A 19 10.99 7.59 2.49
CA PHE A 19 11.78 8.75 2.09
C PHE A 19 11.17 9.43 0.86
N THR A 20 10.77 8.65 -0.13
CA THR A 20 10.14 9.16 -1.35
C THR A 20 8.84 9.88 -1.03
N LEU A 21 7.99 9.29 -0.20
CA LEU A 21 6.69 9.84 0.13
C LEU A 21 6.80 11.10 0.99
N VAL A 22 7.67 11.08 1.99
CA VAL A 22 7.89 12.26 2.84
C VAL A 22 8.44 13.41 2.02
N GLY A 23 9.36 13.10 1.09
CA GLY A 23 9.91 14.11 0.18
C GLY A 23 8.85 14.75 -0.72
N ALA A 24 7.76 14.06 -0.98
CA ALA A 24 6.64 14.56 -1.79
C ALA A 24 5.57 15.28 -0.94
N GLY A 25 5.77 15.40 0.37
CA GLY A 25 4.86 16.14 1.24
C GLY A 25 3.81 15.30 1.95
N PHE A 26 3.93 13.97 1.93
CA PHE A 26 2.98 13.10 2.61
C PHE A 26 3.43 12.79 4.04
N LYS A 27 2.47 12.57 4.91
CA LYS A 27 2.73 12.01 6.24
C LYS A 27 2.72 10.49 6.09
N VAL A 28 3.74 9.82 6.65
CA VAL A 28 3.90 8.37 6.45
C VAL A 28 3.94 7.65 7.79
N VAL A 29 3.18 6.58 7.90
CA VAL A 29 3.29 5.60 8.99
C VAL A 29 3.73 4.29 8.37
N GLU A 30 4.74 3.66 8.94
CA GLU A 30 5.30 2.41 8.41
C GLU A 30 4.74 1.21 9.16
N ALA A 31 4.55 0.10 8.44
CA ALA A 31 4.19 -1.19 9.02
C ALA A 31 5.06 -2.27 8.42
N VAL A 32 5.34 -3.31 9.20
CA VAL A 32 6.31 -4.34 8.83
C VAL A 32 5.68 -5.56 8.13
N ASP A 33 4.37 -5.72 8.22
CA ASP A 33 3.63 -6.78 7.52
C ASP A 33 2.14 -6.44 7.52
N GLY A 34 1.33 -7.31 6.91
CA GLY A 34 -0.10 -7.06 6.80
C GLY A 34 -0.83 -7.02 8.13
N GLN A 35 -0.42 -7.85 9.08
CA GLN A 35 -1.06 -7.85 10.41
C GLN A 35 -0.78 -6.56 11.16
N ASP A 36 0.47 -6.10 11.16
CA ASP A 36 0.86 -4.83 11.77
C ASP A 36 0.13 -3.66 11.11
N ALA A 37 0.04 -3.71 9.77
CA ALA A 37 -0.67 -2.68 9.00
C ALA A 37 -2.14 -2.62 9.36
N TYR A 38 -2.80 -3.78 9.49
CA TYR A 38 -4.22 -3.81 9.82
C TYR A 38 -4.47 -3.23 11.21
N GLU A 39 -3.62 -3.55 12.16
CA GLU A 39 -3.72 -3.01 13.52
C GLU A 39 -3.56 -1.49 13.52
N LYS A 40 -2.59 -0.97 12.80
CA LYS A 40 -2.37 0.47 12.69
C LYS A 40 -3.51 1.16 11.96
N ALA A 41 -4.07 0.50 10.95
CA ALA A 41 -5.19 1.04 10.18
C ALA A 41 -6.44 1.21 11.04
N GLN A 42 -6.65 0.34 12.01
CA GLN A 42 -7.77 0.46 12.92
C GLN A 42 -7.61 1.62 13.90
N ALA A 43 -6.38 1.98 14.21
CA ALA A 43 -6.09 3.00 15.24
C ALA A 43 -6.02 4.42 14.67
N GLN A 44 -5.82 4.59 13.37
CA GLN A 44 -5.62 5.89 12.73
C GLN A 44 -6.34 5.99 11.41
N HIS A 45 -6.53 7.21 10.93
CA HIS A 45 -7.04 7.47 9.59
C HIS A 45 -5.89 7.50 8.58
N PHE A 46 -6.09 6.89 7.42
CA PHE A 46 -5.16 6.96 6.30
C PHE A 46 -5.92 7.31 5.02
N ASP A 47 -5.29 8.15 4.20
CA ASP A 47 -5.85 8.56 2.91
C ASP A 47 -5.48 7.58 1.81
N LEU A 48 -4.45 6.76 2.02
CA LEU A 48 -3.99 5.77 1.05
C LEU A 48 -3.18 4.70 1.78
N VAL A 49 -3.26 3.47 1.29
CA VAL A 49 -2.42 2.36 1.76
C VAL A 49 -1.55 1.90 0.59
N LEU A 50 -0.25 1.84 0.80
CA LEU A 50 0.72 1.33 -0.17
C LEU A 50 1.37 0.11 0.46
N THR A 51 1.14 -1.07 -0.10
CA THR A 51 1.61 -2.31 0.50
C THR A 51 2.39 -3.18 -0.46
N ASP A 52 3.47 -3.79 0.04
CA ASP A 52 4.14 -4.87 -0.63
C ASP A 52 3.20 -6.08 -0.69
N GLN A 53 3.39 -6.98 -1.66
CA GLN A 53 2.59 -8.19 -1.77
C GLN A 53 3.15 -9.32 -0.90
N ASN A 54 4.45 -9.57 -0.97
CA ASN A 54 5.04 -10.74 -0.32
C ASN A 54 5.55 -10.40 1.07
N MET A 55 4.75 -10.75 2.07
CA MET A 55 5.06 -10.46 3.48
C MET A 55 4.62 -11.63 4.34
N PRO A 56 5.30 -11.86 5.49
CA PRO A 56 4.85 -12.90 6.42
C PRO A 56 3.57 -12.50 7.13
N ARG A 57 2.91 -13.44 7.73
CA ARG A 57 1.69 -13.34 8.50
C ARG A 57 0.45 -12.95 7.69
N MET A 58 0.52 -11.89 6.89
CA MET A 58 -0.57 -11.46 6.01
C MET A 58 0.04 -10.73 4.85
N ASP A 59 -0.19 -11.21 3.63
CA ASP A 59 0.34 -10.59 2.41
C ASP A 59 -0.52 -9.39 1.97
N GLY A 60 -0.07 -8.71 0.91
CA GLY A 60 -0.76 -7.51 0.43
C GLY A 60 -2.19 -7.77 -0.04
N LEU A 61 -2.43 -8.90 -0.69
CA LEU A 61 -3.78 -9.28 -1.11
C LEU A 61 -4.67 -9.55 0.10
N GLY A 62 -4.15 -10.26 1.10
CA GLY A 62 -4.88 -10.53 2.34
C GLY A 62 -5.22 -9.26 3.09
N LEU A 63 -4.25 -8.35 3.19
CA LEU A 63 -4.47 -7.04 3.82
C LEU A 63 -5.56 -6.25 3.08
N THR A 64 -5.49 -6.25 1.75
CA THR A 64 -6.47 -5.54 0.93
C THR A 64 -7.88 -6.04 1.18
N ARG A 65 -8.07 -7.38 1.16
CA ARG A 65 -9.38 -7.98 1.44
C ARG A 65 -9.89 -7.59 2.82
N LYS A 66 -9.02 -7.65 3.81
CA LYS A 66 -9.39 -7.35 5.18
C LYS A 66 -9.78 -5.88 5.36
N LEU A 67 -9.05 -4.98 4.74
CA LEU A 67 -9.37 -3.55 4.79
C LEU A 67 -10.69 -3.27 4.08
N ARG A 68 -10.97 -3.93 2.95
CA ARG A 68 -12.22 -3.71 2.23
C ARG A 68 -13.45 -4.20 3.00
N GLU A 69 -13.27 -5.13 3.93
CA GLU A 69 -14.35 -5.57 4.81
C GLU A 69 -14.65 -4.56 5.91
N HIS A 70 -13.69 -3.68 6.19
CA HIS A 70 -13.85 -2.68 7.26
C HIS A 70 -14.52 -1.42 6.69
N PRO A 71 -15.62 -0.94 7.26
CA PRO A 71 -16.35 0.22 6.72
C PRO A 71 -15.47 1.46 6.52
N LYS A 72 -14.48 1.66 7.38
CA LYS A 72 -13.57 2.80 7.34
C LYS A 72 -12.76 2.86 6.04
N PHE A 73 -12.49 1.71 5.41
CA PHE A 73 -11.57 1.62 4.26
C PHE A 73 -12.24 1.18 2.97
N LYS A 74 -13.57 1.31 2.85
CA LYS A 74 -14.27 0.86 1.64
C LYS A 74 -13.87 1.62 0.40
N THR A 75 -13.52 2.89 0.53
CA THR A 75 -13.16 3.75 -0.60
C THR A 75 -11.72 4.25 -0.57
N THR A 76 -10.97 3.89 0.46
CA THR A 76 -9.57 4.31 0.57
C THR A 76 -8.75 3.67 -0.52
N PRO A 77 -7.97 4.44 -1.31
CA PRO A 77 -7.09 3.84 -2.33
C PRO A 77 -6.09 2.89 -1.70
N ILE A 78 -5.95 1.70 -2.28
CA ILE A 78 -4.98 0.69 -1.87
C ILE A 78 -4.15 0.31 -3.09
N LEU A 79 -2.86 0.57 -3.03
CA LEU A 79 -1.92 0.24 -4.10
C LEU A 79 -1.01 -0.89 -3.63
N ILE A 80 -0.79 -1.88 -4.49
CA ILE A 80 0.10 -3.00 -4.20
C ILE A 80 1.39 -2.82 -4.99
N LEU A 81 2.51 -2.91 -4.30
CA LEU A 81 3.85 -2.82 -4.88
C LEU A 81 4.43 -4.24 -4.90
N THR A 82 4.69 -4.77 -6.09
CA THR A 82 5.04 -6.19 -6.24
C THR A 82 6.09 -6.40 -7.32
N THR A 83 6.84 -7.51 -7.20
CA THR A 83 7.76 -7.94 -8.26
C THR A 83 7.04 -8.71 -9.36
N GLU A 84 5.78 -9.09 -9.15
CA GLU A 84 5.00 -9.85 -10.14
C GLU A 84 4.11 -8.92 -10.94
N SER A 85 4.12 -9.10 -12.27
CA SER A 85 3.28 -8.31 -13.18
C SER A 85 2.40 -9.20 -14.06
N SER A 86 2.18 -10.45 -13.67
CA SER A 86 1.34 -11.37 -14.45
C SER A 86 -0.12 -10.95 -14.46
N ASP A 87 -0.85 -11.33 -15.52
CA ASP A 87 -2.29 -11.07 -15.60
C ASP A 87 -3.04 -11.72 -14.44
N GLN A 88 -2.57 -12.89 -14.00
CA GLN A 88 -3.15 -13.62 -12.90
C GLN A 88 -3.04 -12.82 -11.59
N MET A 89 -1.88 -12.21 -11.34
CA MET A 89 -1.68 -11.35 -10.16
C MET A 89 -2.55 -10.10 -10.25
N LYS A 90 -2.66 -9.52 -11.45
CA LYS A 90 -3.51 -8.35 -11.68
C LYS A 90 -4.97 -8.64 -11.37
N GLN A 91 -5.45 -9.78 -11.83
CA GLN A 91 -6.82 -10.19 -11.58
C GLN A 91 -7.06 -10.45 -10.10
N ALA A 92 -6.10 -11.10 -9.43
CA ALA A 92 -6.19 -11.35 -7.98
C ALA A 92 -6.27 -10.03 -7.20
N GLY A 93 -5.48 -9.04 -7.61
CA GLY A 93 -5.51 -7.71 -6.99
C GLY A 93 -6.87 -7.03 -7.13
N ARG A 94 -7.44 -7.07 -8.34
CA ARG A 94 -8.77 -6.50 -8.57
C ARG A 94 -9.83 -7.20 -7.74
N GLN A 95 -9.79 -8.52 -7.68
CA GLN A 95 -10.75 -9.30 -6.91
C GLN A 95 -10.66 -9.01 -5.41
N ALA A 96 -9.44 -8.74 -4.94
CA ALA A 96 -9.23 -8.36 -3.54
C ALA A 96 -9.72 -6.95 -3.24
N GLY A 97 -9.91 -6.11 -4.26
CA GLY A 97 -10.36 -4.74 -4.10
C GLY A 97 -9.26 -3.70 -4.17
N ALA A 98 -8.07 -4.06 -4.67
CA ALA A 98 -6.98 -3.10 -4.84
C ALA A 98 -7.35 -2.04 -5.87
N THR A 99 -6.92 -0.80 -5.64
CA THR A 99 -7.12 0.31 -6.58
C THR A 99 -6.19 0.16 -7.78
N GLY A 100 -4.99 -0.38 -7.55
CA GLY A 100 -4.02 -0.60 -8.60
C GLY A 100 -2.75 -1.19 -8.02
N TRP A 101 -1.74 -1.29 -8.87
CA TRP A 101 -0.43 -1.73 -8.39
C TRP A 101 0.69 -1.19 -9.24
N LEU A 102 1.91 -1.35 -8.69
CA LEU A 102 3.16 -0.94 -9.30
C LEU A 102 4.14 -2.09 -9.21
N VAL A 103 5.00 -2.22 -10.21
CA VAL A 103 6.00 -3.30 -10.27
C VAL A 103 7.32 -2.79 -9.71
N LYS A 104 7.96 -3.61 -8.86
CA LYS A 104 9.29 -3.31 -8.34
C LYS A 104 10.36 -3.66 -9.37
N PRO A 105 11.47 -2.94 -9.41
CA PRO A 105 11.80 -1.77 -8.62
C PRO A 105 10.96 -0.56 -9.06
N PHE A 106 10.56 0.28 -8.13
CA PHE A 106 9.70 1.42 -8.45
C PHE A 106 10.54 2.63 -8.87
N ASP A 107 9.98 3.41 -9.77
CA ASP A 107 10.49 4.73 -10.13
C ASP A 107 9.85 5.74 -9.17
N PRO A 108 10.62 6.52 -8.39
CA PRO A 108 10.04 7.48 -7.45
C PRO A 108 9.05 8.46 -8.09
N HIS A 109 9.36 8.97 -9.27
CA HIS A 109 8.46 9.90 -9.97
C HIS A 109 7.15 9.22 -10.37
N ARG A 110 7.25 7.99 -10.87
CA ARG A 110 6.07 7.22 -11.25
C ARG A 110 5.21 6.89 -10.06
N LEU A 111 5.82 6.53 -8.94
CA LEU A 111 5.08 6.24 -7.70
C LEU A 111 4.26 7.45 -7.25
N ILE A 112 4.88 8.61 -7.18
CA ILE A 112 4.21 9.84 -6.77
C ILE A 112 3.09 10.21 -7.76
N GLU A 113 3.35 10.05 -9.05
CA GLU A 113 2.37 10.32 -10.10
C GLU A 113 1.11 9.47 -9.92
N VAL A 114 1.29 8.17 -9.68
CA VAL A 114 0.17 7.25 -9.48
C VAL A 114 -0.59 7.58 -8.20
N ILE A 115 0.12 7.89 -7.12
CA ILE A 115 -0.50 8.27 -5.85
C ILE A 115 -1.35 9.52 -6.04
N ASN A 116 -0.82 10.54 -6.70
CA ASN A 116 -1.55 11.78 -6.92
C ASN A 116 -2.81 11.59 -7.77
N LYS A 117 -2.86 10.58 -8.62
CA LYS A 117 -4.04 10.29 -9.42
C LYS A 117 -5.17 9.68 -8.61
N VAL A 118 -4.86 8.94 -7.56
CA VAL A 118 -5.86 8.15 -6.83
C VAL A 118 -6.19 8.72 -5.46
N ILE A 119 -5.31 9.52 -4.87
CA ILE A 119 -5.53 10.07 -3.52
C ILE A 119 -6.52 11.22 -3.58
N ARG A 120 -7.33 11.35 -2.51
CA ARG A 120 -8.40 12.36 -2.48
C ARG A 120 -8.32 13.24 -1.26
#